data_cd25dde6c4e29908bdc12576904b96e9
#
_entry.id   cd25dde6c4e29908bdc12576904b96e9
#
_cell.length_a   1.000
_cell.length_b   1.000
_cell.length_c   1.000
_cell.angle_alpha   90.00
_cell.angle_beta   90.00
_cell.angle_gamma   90.00
#
_symmetry.space_group_name_H-M   'P 1'
#
loop_
_entity.id
_entity.type
_entity.pdbx_description
1 polymer ?
#
loop_
_entity_poly.entity_id
_entity_poly.type
_entity_poly.pdbx_seq_one_letter_code
_entity_poly.pdbx_strand_id
1 'polypeptide(L)'
;MNYKVVKYSEIGKIRSGKRLPKGYTVSEEISDNKYIRVRDINNGSIDSSIVQYITDEAAEKLEKYRVKTRDIIISVVGTVGAIAQIDESLDGAYLTENCDNLRVDESICLKDYLKYYLLSEDGNKEIIANTVGSTQPKLPIYGIENFNIKLPSIDSQKRIVKLLNSIDEKVKLNNEINNNLCYVT
;
A
#
# COMPACT_ATOMS: atom_id res chain seq x y z
N MET A 1 -10.35 24.68 3.91
CA MET A 1 -10.91 23.44 4.55
C MET A 1 -10.31 23.33 5.92
N ASN A 2 -11.13 23.15 6.98
CA ASN A 2 -10.59 22.97 8.33
C ASN A 2 -10.14 21.52 8.50
N TYR A 3 -8.94 21.32 9.04
CA TYR A 3 -8.39 20.02 9.41
C TYR A 3 -7.62 20.13 10.74
N LYS A 4 -7.50 19.04 11.45
CA LYS A 4 -6.54 18.88 12.55
C LYS A 4 -5.31 18.14 12.04
N VAL A 5 -4.17 18.35 12.67
CA VAL A 5 -2.97 17.56 12.45
C VAL A 5 -2.88 16.55 13.58
N VAL A 6 -2.76 15.27 13.23
CA VAL A 6 -2.63 14.16 14.19
C VAL A 6 -1.45 13.29 13.82
N LYS A 7 -0.87 12.58 14.78
CA LYS A 7 0.14 11.55 14.47
C LYS A 7 -0.53 10.31 13.90
N TYR A 8 0.16 9.61 12.98
CA TYR A 8 -0.36 8.33 12.49
C TYR A 8 -0.63 7.35 13.65
N SER A 9 0.23 7.30 14.67
CA SER A 9 0.07 6.48 15.88
C SER A 9 -1.24 6.72 16.65
N GLU A 10 -1.88 7.88 16.47
CA GLU A 10 -3.17 8.21 17.10
C GLU A 10 -4.37 7.64 16.33
N ILE A 11 -4.20 7.32 15.05
CA ILE A 11 -5.29 6.90 14.15
C ILE A 11 -5.13 5.49 13.60
N GLY A 12 -3.98 4.85 13.83
CA GLY A 12 -3.72 3.56 13.23
C GLY A 12 -2.63 2.73 13.91
N LYS A 13 -2.41 1.55 13.35
CA LYS A 13 -1.36 0.60 13.76
C LYS A 13 -0.65 0.09 12.52
N ILE A 14 0.64 -0.24 12.68
CA ILE A 14 1.48 -0.76 11.62
C ILE A 14 1.66 -2.26 11.83
N ARG A 15 1.64 -3.00 10.74
CA ARG A 15 1.97 -4.42 10.72
C ARG A 15 2.99 -4.68 9.62
N SER A 16 4.22 -5.00 10.01
CA SER A 16 5.28 -5.31 9.04
C SER A 16 4.98 -6.62 8.31
N GLY A 17 5.37 -6.65 7.04
CA GLY A 17 5.46 -7.89 6.29
C GLY A 17 6.58 -8.80 6.80
N LYS A 18 6.79 -9.93 6.15
CA LYS A 18 7.76 -10.93 6.60
C LYS A 18 8.56 -11.50 5.45
N ARG A 19 9.87 -11.64 5.67
CA ARG A 19 10.77 -12.36 4.76
C ARG A 19 10.37 -13.82 4.67
N LEU A 20 10.51 -14.39 3.47
CA LEU A 20 10.38 -15.84 3.30
C LEU A 20 11.34 -16.58 4.24
N PRO A 21 10.90 -17.68 4.84
CA PRO A 21 11.77 -18.52 5.66
C PRO A 21 12.95 -19.04 4.85
N LYS A 22 14.06 -19.34 5.52
CA LYS A 22 15.27 -19.87 4.87
C LYS A 22 14.94 -21.16 4.09
N GLY A 23 15.37 -21.21 2.84
CA GLY A 23 15.15 -22.34 1.94
C GLY A 23 13.92 -22.23 1.05
N TYR A 24 13.09 -21.18 1.24
CA TYR A 24 11.94 -20.88 0.34
C TYR A 24 12.26 -19.71 -0.56
N THR A 25 11.74 -19.78 -1.77
CA THR A 25 11.85 -18.73 -2.80
C THR A 25 10.47 -18.45 -3.40
N VAL A 26 10.33 -17.31 -4.04
CA VAL A 26 9.15 -17.02 -4.87
C VAL A 26 9.23 -17.80 -6.19
N SER A 27 8.10 -18.10 -6.77
CA SER A 27 7.93 -18.81 -8.05
C SER A 27 6.98 -18.02 -8.97
N GLU A 28 7.12 -18.24 -10.27
CA GLU A 28 6.16 -17.79 -11.28
C GLU A 28 5.03 -18.81 -11.49
N GLU A 29 5.17 -20.00 -10.93
CA GLU A 29 4.13 -21.02 -10.96
C GLU A 29 2.91 -20.55 -10.16
N ILE A 30 1.77 -20.50 -10.84
CA ILE A 30 0.52 -19.96 -10.29
C ILE A 30 0.03 -20.83 -9.13
N SER A 31 -0.24 -20.20 -8.00
CA SER A 31 -0.86 -20.81 -6.83
C SER A 31 -1.80 -19.80 -6.16
N ASP A 32 -2.50 -20.23 -5.11
CA ASP A 32 -3.35 -19.34 -4.31
C ASP A 32 -2.56 -18.41 -3.39
N ASN A 33 -1.25 -18.66 -3.21
CA ASN A 33 -0.41 -17.97 -2.26
C ASN A 33 0.42 -16.86 -2.92
N LYS A 34 -0.20 -15.74 -3.24
CA LYS A 34 0.44 -14.56 -3.81
C LYS A 34 1.36 -13.88 -2.80
N TYR A 35 2.56 -13.45 -3.24
CA TYR A 35 3.55 -12.78 -2.40
C TYR A 35 3.95 -11.43 -2.98
N ILE A 36 3.53 -10.36 -2.30
CA ILE A 36 3.69 -8.97 -2.74
C ILE A 36 5.07 -8.45 -2.33
N ARG A 37 5.79 -7.85 -3.29
CA ARG A 37 7.11 -7.25 -3.11
C ARG A 37 7.08 -5.77 -3.48
N VAL A 38 8.11 -5.03 -3.08
CA VAL A 38 8.23 -3.58 -3.38
C VAL A 38 8.11 -3.29 -4.88
N ARG A 39 8.71 -4.10 -5.74
CA ARG A 39 8.68 -3.90 -7.19
C ARG A 39 7.30 -4.09 -7.84
N ASP A 40 6.39 -4.73 -7.13
CA ASP A 40 5.04 -4.99 -7.61
C ASP A 40 4.12 -3.77 -7.36
N ILE A 41 4.60 -2.77 -6.58
CA ILE A 41 3.88 -1.53 -6.26
C ILE A 41 4.02 -0.53 -7.41
N ASN A 42 2.91 -0.03 -7.90
CA ASN A 42 2.86 0.97 -8.97
C ASN A 42 1.80 2.03 -8.65
N ASN A 43 2.26 3.23 -8.28
CA ASN A 43 1.48 4.47 -8.15
C ASN A 43 0.07 4.29 -7.53
N GLY A 44 0.01 3.78 -6.31
CA GLY A 44 -1.24 3.62 -5.55
C GLY A 44 -1.92 2.26 -5.72
N SER A 45 -1.41 1.40 -6.60
CA SER A 45 -1.93 0.06 -6.88
C SER A 45 -0.80 -0.98 -6.89
N ILE A 46 -1.16 -2.24 -7.07
CA ILE A 46 -0.22 -3.35 -7.30
C ILE A 46 -0.47 -3.91 -8.68
N ASP A 47 0.60 -4.10 -9.43
CA ASP A 47 0.52 -4.82 -10.70
C ASP A 47 0.41 -6.32 -10.42
N SER A 48 -0.82 -6.82 -10.44
CA SER A 48 -1.11 -8.22 -10.16
C SER A 48 -0.56 -9.19 -11.23
N SER A 49 -0.20 -8.69 -12.41
CA SER A 49 0.34 -9.51 -13.51
C SER A 49 1.78 -9.99 -13.27
N ILE A 50 2.52 -9.27 -12.40
CA ILE A 50 3.92 -9.58 -12.07
C ILE A 50 4.11 -10.12 -10.64
N VAL A 51 3.02 -10.23 -9.87
CA VAL A 51 3.06 -10.81 -8.52
C VAL A 51 3.45 -12.27 -8.62
N GLN A 52 4.42 -12.68 -7.83
CA GLN A 52 4.87 -14.08 -7.73
C GLN A 52 4.17 -14.81 -6.59
N TYR A 53 4.40 -16.11 -6.52
CA TYR A 53 3.72 -17.02 -5.61
C TYR A 53 4.72 -17.69 -4.68
N ILE A 54 4.22 -18.28 -3.59
CA ILE A 54 4.98 -19.09 -2.65
C ILE A 54 4.32 -20.45 -2.45
N THR A 55 5.09 -21.43 -1.97
CA THR A 55 4.56 -22.77 -1.70
C THR A 55 3.63 -22.77 -0.47
N ASP A 56 2.78 -23.79 -0.34
CA ASP A 56 1.86 -23.94 0.79
C ASP A 56 2.62 -24.01 2.13
N GLU A 57 3.76 -24.69 2.17
CA GLU A 57 4.56 -24.79 3.40
C GLU A 57 5.17 -23.43 3.81
N ALA A 58 5.52 -22.59 2.85
CA ALA A 58 5.97 -21.21 3.13
C ALA A 58 4.79 -20.35 3.59
N ALA A 59 3.64 -20.51 2.97
CA ALA A 59 2.41 -19.81 3.28
C ALA A 59 1.92 -20.08 4.71
N GLU A 60 1.92 -21.34 5.17
CA GLU A 60 1.59 -21.71 6.54
C GLU A 60 2.44 -20.98 7.58
N LYS A 61 3.76 -20.81 7.31
CA LYS A 61 4.69 -20.10 8.20
C LYS A 61 4.44 -18.59 8.22
N LEU A 62 3.79 -18.06 7.20
CA LEU A 62 3.51 -16.64 7.03
C LEU A 62 2.06 -16.25 7.28
N GLU A 63 1.19 -17.15 7.73
CA GLU A 63 -0.25 -16.95 7.88
C GLU A 63 -0.63 -15.64 8.58
N LYS A 64 0.16 -15.22 9.57
CA LYS A 64 -0.05 -13.97 10.32
C LYS A 64 0.23 -12.70 9.51
N TYR A 65 0.85 -12.81 8.33
CA TYR A 65 1.30 -11.68 7.52
C TYR A 65 0.47 -11.47 6.26
N ARG A 66 -0.73 -12.04 6.23
CA ARG A 66 -1.71 -11.81 5.16
C ARG A 66 -2.23 -10.38 5.21
N VAL A 67 -2.38 -9.80 4.03
CA VAL A 67 -3.09 -8.54 3.82
C VAL A 67 -4.55 -8.80 3.47
N LYS A 68 -5.38 -7.77 3.57
CA LYS A 68 -6.79 -7.81 3.22
C LYS A 68 -7.13 -6.73 2.20
N THR A 69 -8.18 -6.96 1.44
CA THR A 69 -8.75 -5.96 0.54
C THR A 69 -8.88 -4.60 1.24
N ARG A 70 -8.49 -3.55 0.52
CA ARG A 70 -8.43 -2.17 0.99
C ARG A 70 -7.37 -1.89 2.07
N ASP A 71 -6.52 -2.83 2.45
CA ASP A 71 -5.36 -2.51 3.28
C ASP A 71 -4.40 -1.58 2.49
N ILE A 72 -3.78 -0.63 3.18
CA ILE A 72 -2.78 0.28 2.60
C ILE A 72 -1.41 -0.25 2.94
N ILE A 73 -0.57 -0.42 1.94
CA ILE A 73 0.83 -0.82 2.14
C ILE A 73 1.78 0.31 1.75
N ILE A 74 2.90 0.37 2.44
CA ILE A 74 4.01 1.30 2.17
C ILE A 74 5.32 0.53 2.12
N SER A 75 6.14 0.80 1.12
CA SER A 75 7.50 0.25 1.08
C SER A 75 8.42 1.00 2.04
N VAL A 76 9.22 0.25 2.80
CA VAL A 76 10.07 0.79 3.87
C VAL A 76 11.57 0.61 3.62
N VAL A 77 11.95 -0.24 2.64
CA VAL A 77 13.33 -0.48 2.20
C VAL A 77 13.36 -0.64 0.68
N GLY A 78 14.45 -0.22 0.06
CA GLY A 78 14.59 -0.20 -1.40
C GLY A 78 14.00 1.08 -1.98
N THR A 79 12.95 1.01 -2.78
CA THR A 79 12.17 2.19 -3.16
C THR A 79 11.29 2.57 -1.98
N VAL A 80 11.80 3.44 -1.10
CA VAL A 80 11.07 3.87 0.11
C VAL A 80 9.89 4.76 -0.25
N GLY A 81 8.74 4.53 0.40
CA GLY A 81 7.56 5.38 0.29
C GLY A 81 6.64 5.06 -0.89
N ALA A 82 6.87 3.95 -1.61
CA ALA A 82 5.89 3.49 -2.59
C ALA A 82 4.62 3.02 -1.86
N ILE A 83 3.48 3.59 -2.23
CA ILE A 83 2.17 3.32 -1.63
C ILE A 83 1.32 2.49 -2.57
N ALA A 84 0.59 1.51 -2.04
CA ALA A 84 -0.47 0.83 -2.76
C ALA A 84 -1.64 0.47 -1.84
N GLN A 85 -2.81 0.31 -2.44
CA GLN A 85 -3.97 -0.29 -1.81
C GLN A 85 -4.20 -1.69 -2.36
N ILE A 86 -4.49 -2.63 -1.48
CA ILE A 86 -4.79 -4.02 -1.84
C ILE A 86 -6.18 -4.08 -2.49
N ASP A 87 -6.26 -4.60 -3.69
CA ASP A 87 -7.52 -4.88 -4.38
C ASP A 87 -8.07 -6.29 -4.06
N GLU A 88 -9.25 -6.60 -4.57
CA GLU A 88 -9.91 -7.89 -4.33
C GLU A 88 -9.10 -9.09 -4.86
N SER A 89 -8.35 -8.92 -5.95
CA SER A 89 -7.55 -10.00 -6.53
C SER A 89 -6.35 -10.41 -5.68
N LEU A 90 -5.99 -9.56 -4.70
CA LEU A 90 -4.86 -9.75 -3.80
C LEU A 90 -5.31 -9.97 -2.34
N ASP A 91 -6.61 -10.20 -2.11
CA ASP A 91 -7.10 -10.53 -0.77
C ASP A 91 -6.43 -11.80 -0.25
N GLY A 92 -5.91 -11.75 0.97
CA GLY A 92 -5.19 -12.88 1.56
C GLY A 92 -3.74 -13.05 1.09
N ALA A 93 -3.22 -12.20 0.19
CA ALA A 93 -1.83 -12.25 -0.22
C ALA A 93 -0.85 -12.00 0.96
N TYR A 94 0.38 -12.45 0.81
CA TYR A 94 1.45 -12.26 1.79
C TYR A 94 2.31 -11.04 1.44
N LEU A 95 2.86 -10.38 2.46
CA LEU A 95 3.63 -9.15 2.31
C LEU A 95 5.09 -9.37 2.69
N THR A 96 6.01 -8.90 1.83
CA THR A 96 7.45 -8.91 2.10
C THR A 96 7.84 -8.05 3.32
N GLU A 97 8.96 -8.35 3.96
CA GLU A 97 9.53 -7.56 5.07
C GLU A 97 9.90 -6.12 4.70
N ASN A 98 10.01 -5.84 3.41
CA ASN A 98 10.35 -4.50 2.90
C ASN A 98 9.12 -3.60 2.72
N CYS A 99 7.95 -4.08 3.14
CA CYS A 99 6.69 -3.34 3.13
C CYS A 99 5.98 -3.47 4.47
N ASP A 100 5.31 -2.40 4.86
CA ASP A 100 4.44 -2.35 6.05
C ASP A 100 2.99 -2.13 5.64
N ASN A 101 2.07 -2.78 6.36
CA ASN A 101 0.62 -2.61 6.23
C ASN A 101 0.14 -1.56 7.24
N LEU A 102 -0.46 -0.49 6.73
CA LEU A 102 -0.98 0.63 7.49
C LEU A 102 -2.47 0.42 7.76
N ARG A 103 -2.80 0.08 9.00
CA ARG A 103 -4.18 -0.13 9.45
C ARG A 103 -4.66 1.07 10.22
N VAL A 104 -5.80 1.63 9.84
CA VAL A 104 -6.42 2.79 10.50
C VAL A 104 -7.75 2.43 11.14
N ASP A 105 -8.12 3.19 12.16
CA ASP A 105 -9.48 3.21 12.69
C ASP A 105 -10.37 4.00 11.72
N GLU A 106 -11.21 3.31 10.96
CA GLU A 106 -12.07 3.94 9.94
C GLU A 106 -13.16 4.85 10.53
N SER A 107 -13.36 4.84 11.84
CA SER A 107 -14.21 5.86 12.51
C SER A 107 -13.52 7.23 12.59
N ILE A 108 -12.19 7.27 12.43
CA ILE A 108 -11.35 8.46 12.53
C ILE A 108 -10.77 8.85 11.16
N CYS A 109 -10.23 7.87 10.43
CA CYS A 109 -9.55 8.08 9.16
C CYS A 109 -9.93 6.98 8.17
N LEU A 110 -10.57 7.35 7.06
CA LEU A 110 -10.90 6.39 6.00
C LEU A 110 -9.62 5.87 5.33
N LYS A 111 -9.53 4.58 5.05
CA LYS A 111 -8.40 3.96 4.34
C LYS A 111 -8.11 4.67 3.01
N ASP A 112 -9.14 4.91 2.20
CA ASP A 112 -8.98 5.57 0.91
C ASP A 112 -8.49 7.02 1.07
N TYR A 113 -8.93 7.74 2.12
CA TYR A 113 -8.39 9.06 2.43
C TYR A 113 -6.90 8.99 2.78
N LEU A 114 -6.48 8.03 3.61
CA LEU A 114 -5.08 7.83 3.95
C LEU A 114 -4.24 7.51 2.70
N LYS A 115 -4.73 6.64 1.79
CA LYS A 115 -4.08 6.36 0.51
C LYS A 115 -3.78 7.66 -0.25
N TYR A 116 -4.81 8.47 -0.50
CA TYR A 116 -4.65 9.71 -1.25
C TYR A 116 -3.78 10.74 -0.52
N TYR A 117 -3.89 10.81 0.80
CA TYR A 117 -3.02 11.68 1.59
C TYR A 117 -1.54 11.29 1.42
N LEU A 118 -1.21 10.02 1.55
CA LEU A 118 0.17 9.54 1.41
C LEU A 118 0.72 9.68 -0.02
N LEU A 119 -0.14 9.59 -1.03
CA LEU A 119 0.22 9.85 -2.44
C LEU A 119 0.34 11.36 -2.76
N SER A 120 -0.15 12.24 -1.91
CA SER A 120 -0.05 13.68 -2.10
C SER A 120 1.35 14.22 -1.81
N GLU A 121 1.60 15.49 -2.20
CA GLU A 121 2.82 16.20 -1.88
C GLU A 121 3.08 16.30 -0.36
N ASP A 122 2.02 16.53 0.44
CA ASP A 122 2.12 16.58 1.90
C ASP A 122 2.54 15.21 2.48
N GLY A 123 1.91 14.13 2.02
CA GLY A 123 2.26 12.78 2.44
C GLY A 123 3.69 12.39 2.04
N ASN A 124 4.11 12.76 0.83
CA ASN A 124 5.48 12.51 0.39
C ASN A 124 6.51 13.29 1.23
N LYS A 125 6.22 14.52 1.63
CA LYS A 125 7.07 15.29 2.56
C LYS A 125 7.23 14.58 3.91
N GLU A 126 6.14 14.03 4.47
CA GLU A 126 6.19 13.26 5.71
C GLU A 126 7.06 11.98 5.56
N ILE A 127 6.92 11.26 4.44
CA ILE A 127 7.72 10.07 4.14
C ILE A 127 9.21 10.43 4.09
N ILE A 128 9.56 11.46 3.33
CA ILE A 128 10.96 11.91 3.17
C ILE A 128 11.53 12.38 4.51
N ALA A 129 10.80 13.19 5.26
CA ALA A 129 11.24 13.75 6.54
C ALA A 129 11.52 12.68 7.62
N ASN A 130 10.82 11.53 7.53
CA ASN A 130 10.95 10.43 8.50
C ASN A 130 11.79 9.25 7.95
N THR A 131 12.32 9.35 6.73
CA THR A 131 13.26 8.37 6.16
C THR A 131 14.65 8.63 6.71
N VAL A 132 15.36 7.58 7.11
CA VAL A 132 16.71 7.63 7.67
C VAL A 132 17.71 6.90 6.79
N GLY A 133 18.98 7.28 6.86
CA GLY A 133 20.08 6.66 6.13
C GLY A 133 20.28 7.27 4.74
N SER A 134 21.52 7.70 4.44
CA SER A 134 21.89 8.31 3.16
C SER A 134 22.25 7.29 2.07
N THR A 135 22.93 6.20 2.43
CA THR A 135 23.38 5.17 1.47
C THR A 135 22.31 4.11 1.22
N GLN A 136 21.59 3.71 2.24
CA GLN A 136 20.46 2.80 2.19
C GLN A 136 19.27 3.42 2.91
N PRO A 137 18.44 4.21 2.23
CA PRO A 137 17.28 4.81 2.85
C PRO A 137 16.34 3.76 3.44
N LYS A 138 15.84 4.01 4.64
CA LYS A 138 14.86 3.18 5.33
C LYS A 138 13.82 4.07 6.00
N LEU A 139 12.59 3.60 6.00
CA LEU A 139 11.49 4.20 6.73
C LEU A 139 11.16 3.32 7.94
N PRO A 140 11.67 3.63 9.13
CA PRO A 140 11.43 2.80 10.30
C PRO A 140 9.99 2.95 10.81
N ILE A 141 9.48 1.97 11.55
CA ILE A 141 8.12 1.98 12.12
C ILE A 141 7.87 3.27 12.91
N TYR A 142 8.78 3.68 13.79
CA TYR A 142 8.64 4.93 14.54
C TYR A 142 8.56 6.16 13.63
N GLY A 143 9.18 6.11 12.45
CA GLY A 143 9.07 7.17 11.44
C GLY A 143 7.66 7.29 10.89
N ILE A 144 7.02 6.16 10.55
CA ILE A 144 5.62 6.11 10.11
C ILE A 144 4.68 6.55 11.25
N GLU A 145 4.90 6.08 12.47
CA GLU A 145 4.14 6.46 13.66
C GLU A 145 4.13 7.98 13.87
N ASN A 146 5.22 8.66 13.50
CA ASN A 146 5.39 10.10 13.62
C ASN A 146 4.85 10.93 12.46
N PHE A 147 4.31 10.32 11.39
CA PHE A 147 3.70 11.10 10.30
C PHE A 147 2.64 12.06 10.82
N ASN A 148 2.73 13.32 10.41
CA ASN A 148 1.70 14.33 10.69
C ASN A 148 0.63 14.24 9.60
N ILE A 149 -0.51 13.69 9.93
CA ILE A 149 -1.64 13.52 9.01
C ILE A 149 -2.59 14.71 9.13
N LYS A 150 -2.80 15.45 8.05
CA LYS A 150 -3.84 16.48 7.95
C LYS A 150 -5.19 15.80 7.87
N LEU A 151 -5.95 15.81 8.96
CA LEU A 151 -7.17 15.03 9.10
C LEU A 151 -8.41 15.95 9.18
N PRO A 152 -9.17 16.08 8.08
CA PRO A 152 -10.47 16.77 8.10
C PRO A 152 -11.56 15.89 8.73
N SER A 153 -12.77 16.43 8.88
CA SER A 153 -13.92 15.64 9.34
C SER A 153 -14.19 14.45 8.42
N ILE A 154 -14.78 13.38 8.97
CA ILE A 154 -15.13 12.17 8.19
C ILE A 154 -15.97 12.51 6.95
N ASP A 155 -16.92 13.44 7.06
CA ASP A 155 -17.74 13.84 5.90
C ASP A 155 -16.92 14.56 4.83
N SER A 156 -15.90 15.32 5.24
CA SER A 156 -14.97 15.93 4.29
C SER A 156 -14.06 14.89 3.65
N GLN A 157 -13.59 13.90 4.42
CA GLN A 157 -12.82 12.76 3.89
C GLN A 157 -13.65 12.00 2.84
N LYS A 158 -14.92 11.68 3.13
CA LYS A 158 -15.84 11.01 2.17
C LYS A 158 -15.98 11.80 0.86
N ARG A 159 -16.15 13.13 0.94
CA ARG A 159 -16.26 13.98 -0.26
C ARG A 159 -14.98 13.98 -1.08
N ILE A 160 -13.82 14.09 -0.43
CA ILE A 160 -12.50 14.02 -1.09
C ILE A 160 -12.34 12.67 -1.79
N VAL A 161 -12.56 11.58 -1.06
CA VAL A 161 -12.43 10.21 -1.57
C VAL A 161 -13.35 9.97 -2.76
N LYS A 162 -14.63 10.38 -2.67
CA LYS A 162 -15.60 10.25 -3.77
C LYS A 162 -15.10 10.93 -5.05
N LEU A 163 -14.56 12.16 -4.92
CA LEU A 163 -14.03 12.89 -6.08
C LEU A 163 -12.81 12.18 -6.68
N LEU A 164 -11.84 11.81 -5.85
CA LEU A 164 -10.60 11.20 -6.32
C LEU A 164 -10.83 9.80 -6.90
N ASN A 165 -11.69 8.98 -6.27
CA ASN A 165 -12.08 7.68 -6.84
C ASN A 165 -12.72 7.84 -8.22
N SER A 166 -13.58 8.85 -8.43
CA SER A 166 -14.20 9.07 -9.75
C SER A 166 -13.18 9.47 -10.83
N ILE A 167 -12.08 10.07 -10.45
CA ILE A 167 -10.96 10.38 -11.35
C ILE A 167 -10.15 9.11 -11.64
N ASP A 168 -9.80 8.35 -10.62
CA ASP A 168 -9.06 7.08 -10.79
C ASP A 168 -9.83 6.09 -11.67
N GLU A 169 -11.16 5.98 -11.49
CA GLU A 169 -12.03 5.15 -12.34
C GLU A 169 -11.99 5.59 -13.81
N LYS A 170 -12.01 6.89 -14.08
CA LYS A 170 -11.90 7.41 -15.45
C LYS A 170 -10.53 7.14 -16.06
N VAL A 171 -9.45 7.30 -15.29
CA VAL A 171 -8.09 6.97 -15.73
C VAL A 171 -8.00 5.50 -16.07
N LYS A 172 -8.51 4.62 -15.20
CA LYS A 172 -8.54 3.18 -15.43
C LYS A 172 -9.30 2.83 -16.72
N LEU A 173 -10.52 3.36 -16.90
CA LEU A 173 -11.33 3.12 -18.08
C LEU A 173 -10.64 3.61 -19.37
N ASN A 174 -10.01 4.78 -19.34
CA ASN A 174 -9.27 5.29 -20.49
C ASN A 174 -8.08 4.39 -20.86
N ASN A 175 -7.35 3.87 -19.86
CA ASN A 175 -6.26 2.94 -20.10
C ASN A 175 -6.76 1.61 -20.70
N GLU A 176 -7.88 1.09 -20.22
CA GLU A 176 -8.52 -0.11 -20.79
C GLU A 176 -8.94 0.13 -22.25
N ILE A 177 -9.54 1.27 -22.56
CA ILE A 177 -9.92 1.65 -23.94
C ILE A 177 -8.66 1.74 -24.81
N ASN A 178 -7.61 2.41 -24.37
CA ASN A 178 -6.38 2.56 -25.13
C ASN A 178 -5.71 1.19 -25.40
N ASN A 179 -5.66 0.32 -24.41
CA ASN A 179 -5.12 -1.01 -24.58
C ASN A 179 -5.93 -1.82 -25.61
N ASN A 180 -7.27 -1.74 -25.57
CA ASN A 180 -8.13 -2.43 -26.53
C ASN A 180 -7.95 -1.88 -27.95
N LEU A 181 -7.72 -0.57 -28.12
CA LEU A 181 -7.47 0.03 -29.43
C LEU A 181 -6.13 -0.42 -30.04
N CYS A 182 -5.10 -0.66 -29.23
CA CYS A 182 -3.80 -1.16 -29.70
C CYS A 182 -3.85 -2.61 -30.24
N TYR A 183 -4.91 -3.37 -29.92
CA TYR A 183 -5.10 -4.74 -30.46
C TYR A 183 -5.90 -4.79 -31.77
N VAL A 184 -6.40 -3.65 -32.27
CA VAL A 184 -7.24 -3.57 -33.47
C VAL A 184 -6.43 -3.08 -34.70
N THR A 185 -5.16 -2.76 -34.53
CA THR A 185 -4.20 -2.37 -35.60
C THR A 185 -3.21 -3.48 -35.83
#